data_3d5db66060da06ae018c8c2cdb599455
#
_entry.id   3d5db66060da06ae018c8c2cdb599455
#
_cell.length_a   1.000
_cell.length_b   1.000
_cell.length_c   1.000
_cell.angle_alpha   90.00
_cell.angle_beta   90.00
_cell.angle_gamma   90.00
#
_symmetry.space_group_name_H-M   'P 1'
#
loop_
_entity.id
_entity.type
_entity.pdbx_description
1 polymer ?
#
loop_
_entity_poly.entity_id
_entity_poly.type
_entity_poly.pdbx_seq_one_letter_code
_entity_poly.pdbx_strand_id
1 'polypeptide(L)'
;LVGSEMCIRDRNFLIRGSKDIEERFIGNAFMFNEKERAKILKNPTGKYNHKELTKPFYDKVKDKDDVTKMQYIDINFWLIGDILLKADKMSMAHSLEVRVPFLDKEVFNVARTLPTKYKVNKSNTKYAMRKAANQYLPDMVAEKKKLGFPVPIRIWLKDEKYYNMIKKAFTSEAANKYFNTDELVKYLDEHKEGKADNSRKIWTVYM
;
A
#
# COMPACT_ATOMS: atom_id res chain seq x y z
N LEU A 1 -11.47 -16.70 24.84
CA LEU A 1 -10.64 -15.63 24.26
C LEU A 1 -10.10 -15.96 22.84
N VAL A 2 -10.86 -16.71 22.06
CA VAL A 2 -10.51 -17.04 20.64
C VAL A 2 -11.16 -16.03 19.67
N GLY A 3 -11.45 -14.83 20.12
CA GLY A 3 -12.43 -14.01 19.42
C GLY A 3 -11.94 -12.76 18.70
N SER A 4 -10.83 -12.11 19.08
CA SER A 4 -10.71 -10.72 18.65
C SER A 4 -10.01 -10.52 17.31
N GLU A 5 -8.87 -11.13 17.05
CA GLU A 5 -8.15 -10.87 15.77
C GLU A 5 -8.74 -11.65 14.59
N MET A 6 -9.18 -12.89 14.80
CA MET A 6 -9.80 -13.67 13.74
C MET A 6 -11.16 -13.09 13.35
N CYS A 7 -11.99 -12.69 14.32
CA CYS A 7 -13.26 -12.00 14.05
C CYS A 7 -13.09 -10.65 13.37
N ILE A 8 -12.04 -9.89 13.68
CA ILE A 8 -11.74 -8.62 12.99
C ILE A 8 -11.33 -8.88 11.53
N ARG A 9 -10.51 -9.88 11.27
CA ARG A 9 -10.10 -10.27 9.91
C ARG A 9 -11.29 -10.77 9.10
N ASP A 10 -12.12 -11.62 9.68
CA ASP A 10 -13.31 -12.16 9.03
C ASP A 10 -14.35 -11.07 8.74
N ARG A 11 -14.60 -10.19 9.70
CA ARG A 11 -15.45 -9.01 9.51
C ARG A 11 -14.93 -8.11 8.40
N ASN A 12 -13.64 -7.83 8.37
CA ASN A 12 -13.02 -7.00 7.35
C ASN A 12 -13.07 -7.68 5.97
N PHE A 13 -12.95 -9.01 5.92
CA PHE A 13 -13.10 -9.79 4.71
C PHE A 13 -14.53 -9.71 4.17
N LEU A 14 -15.53 -9.89 5.03
CA LEU A 14 -16.95 -9.78 4.65
C LEU A 14 -17.30 -8.36 4.19
N ILE A 15 -16.89 -7.33 4.92
CA ILE A 15 -17.11 -5.93 4.54
C ILE A 15 -16.44 -5.60 3.20
N ARG A 16 -15.25 -6.13 2.95
CA ARG A 16 -14.59 -5.97 1.65
C ARG A 16 -15.31 -6.74 0.54
N GLY A 17 -15.78 -7.94 0.83
CA GLY A 17 -16.50 -8.78 -0.13
C GLY A 17 -17.89 -8.25 -0.52
N SER A 18 -18.53 -7.45 0.34
CA SER A 18 -19.87 -6.88 0.10
C SER A 18 -19.88 -5.60 -0.72
N LYS A 19 -18.71 -5.03 -1.04
CA LYS A 19 -18.59 -3.79 -1.80
C LYS A 19 -18.00 -4.05 -3.16
N ASP A 20 -18.43 -3.26 -4.15
CA ASP A 20 -17.82 -3.25 -5.46
C ASP A 20 -16.33 -2.89 -5.37
N ILE A 21 -15.56 -3.40 -6.32
CA ILE A 21 -14.11 -3.19 -6.34
C ILE A 21 -13.73 -1.71 -6.36
N GLU A 22 -14.50 -0.90 -7.05
CA GLU A 22 -14.30 0.56 -7.15
C GLU A 22 -14.50 1.30 -5.83
N GLU A 23 -15.33 0.73 -4.95
CA GLU A 23 -15.56 1.31 -3.62
C GLU A 23 -14.52 0.93 -2.58
N ARG A 24 -13.90 -0.23 -2.75
CA ARG A 24 -13.01 -0.82 -1.74
C ARG A 24 -11.53 -0.78 -2.07
N PHE A 25 -11.18 -0.57 -3.34
CA PHE A 25 -9.79 -0.62 -3.78
C PHE A 25 -9.37 0.69 -4.47
N ILE A 26 -8.44 1.39 -3.84
CA ILE A 26 -7.81 2.61 -4.34
C ILE A 26 -6.28 2.47 -4.44
N GLY A 27 -5.82 1.23 -4.59
CA GLY A 27 -4.40 0.87 -4.49
C GLY A 27 -3.96 0.62 -3.05
N ASN A 28 -2.66 0.41 -2.87
CA ASN A 28 -2.07 0.09 -1.57
C ASN A 28 -1.87 1.31 -0.65
N ALA A 29 -2.26 2.50 -1.08
CA ALA A 29 -2.00 3.76 -0.39
C ALA A 29 -3.09 4.18 0.62
N PHE A 30 -4.11 3.37 0.87
CA PHE A 30 -5.17 3.71 1.80
C PHE A 30 -4.68 3.60 3.26
N MET A 31 -4.38 4.74 3.89
CA MET A 31 -3.89 4.81 5.28
C MET A 31 -4.92 5.37 6.25
N PHE A 32 -5.68 6.37 5.84
CA PHE A 32 -6.67 7.05 6.67
C PHE A 32 -8.05 7.01 6.01
N ASN A 33 -9.07 6.63 6.75
CA ASN A 33 -10.44 6.85 6.33
C ASN A 33 -10.83 8.34 6.53
N GLU A 34 -11.98 8.75 6.00
CA GLU A 34 -12.42 10.14 6.06
C GLU A 34 -12.60 10.67 7.49
N LYS A 35 -13.12 9.84 8.40
CA LYS A 35 -13.30 10.21 9.81
C LYS A 35 -11.97 10.43 10.52
N GLU A 36 -10.99 9.58 10.23
CA GLU A 36 -9.64 9.71 10.79
C GLU A 36 -8.93 10.94 10.21
N ARG A 37 -9.06 11.16 8.90
CA ARG A 37 -8.50 12.33 8.22
C ARG A 37 -9.07 13.63 8.79
N ALA A 38 -10.38 13.70 9.01
CA ALA A 38 -11.03 14.87 9.61
C ALA A 38 -10.57 15.15 11.04
N LYS A 39 -10.15 14.14 11.80
CA LYS A 39 -9.61 14.32 13.15
C LYS A 39 -8.19 14.88 13.15
N ILE A 40 -7.35 14.43 12.22
CA ILE A 40 -5.93 14.82 12.21
C ILE A 40 -5.65 16.11 11.45
N LEU A 41 -6.50 16.51 10.50
CA LEU A 41 -6.32 17.74 9.73
C LEU A 41 -7.11 18.90 10.35
N LYS A 42 -6.46 20.05 10.51
CA LYS A 42 -7.12 21.29 11.00
C LYS A 42 -8.11 21.85 9.96
N ASN A 43 -7.74 21.77 8.70
CA ASN A 43 -8.56 22.24 7.58
C ASN A 43 -8.76 21.08 6.59
N PRO A 44 -9.61 20.10 6.89
CA PRO A 44 -9.90 19.04 5.95
C PRO A 44 -10.59 19.64 4.73
N THR A 45 -9.85 19.72 3.63
CA THR A 45 -10.46 20.13 2.35
C THR A 45 -11.40 19.00 1.92
N GLY A 46 -12.70 19.15 2.22
CA GLY A 46 -13.74 18.19 1.83
C GLY A 46 -13.92 18.03 0.31
N LYS A 47 -13.10 18.72 -0.47
CA LYS A 47 -13.22 18.87 -1.91
C LYS A 47 -12.67 17.69 -2.74
N TYR A 48 -11.86 16.83 -2.17
CA TYR A 48 -11.22 15.73 -2.94
C TYR A 48 -11.53 14.38 -2.31
N ASN A 49 -12.47 13.69 -2.92
CA ASN A 49 -12.71 12.28 -2.65
C ASN A 49 -11.76 11.45 -3.53
N HIS A 50 -11.04 10.49 -2.93
CA HIS A 50 -10.18 9.57 -3.69
C HIS A 50 -10.95 8.85 -4.81
N LYS A 51 -12.25 8.64 -4.67
CA LYS A 51 -13.11 8.04 -5.69
C LYS A 51 -13.19 8.90 -6.96
N GLU A 52 -13.17 10.22 -6.83
CA GLU A 52 -13.15 11.13 -7.97
C GLU A 52 -11.85 11.00 -8.76
N LEU A 53 -10.73 10.77 -8.06
CA LEU A 53 -9.44 10.54 -8.70
C LEU A 53 -9.35 9.19 -9.40
N THR A 54 -9.92 8.13 -8.82
CA THR A 54 -9.85 6.78 -9.38
C THR A 54 -10.90 6.50 -10.43
N LYS A 55 -12.07 7.16 -10.36
CA LYS A 55 -13.19 6.93 -11.27
C LYS A 55 -12.83 6.98 -12.76
N PRO A 56 -12.12 7.99 -13.29
CA PRO A 56 -11.77 8.02 -14.70
C PRO A 56 -10.92 6.83 -15.17
N PHE A 57 -10.19 6.21 -14.23
CA PHE A 57 -9.40 5.02 -14.51
C PHE A 57 -10.26 3.76 -14.47
N TYR A 58 -11.17 3.64 -13.51
CA TYR A 58 -12.13 2.54 -13.47
C TYR A 58 -13.05 2.53 -14.69
N ASP A 59 -13.51 3.70 -15.14
CA ASP A 59 -14.36 3.83 -16.33
C ASP A 59 -13.69 3.24 -17.60
N LYS A 60 -12.36 3.33 -17.71
CA LYS A 60 -11.61 2.75 -18.84
C LYS A 60 -11.55 1.22 -18.83
N VAL A 61 -11.78 0.61 -17.70
CA VAL A 61 -11.71 -0.86 -17.50
C VAL A 61 -12.99 -1.44 -16.93
N LYS A 62 -14.12 -0.73 -17.07
CA LYS A 62 -15.41 -1.11 -16.49
C LYS A 62 -15.84 -2.54 -16.88
N ASP A 63 -15.54 -2.96 -18.12
CA ASP A 63 -15.91 -4.26 -18.66
C ASP A 63 -14.91 -5.39 -18.33
N LYS A 64 -13.89 -5.09 -17.51
CA LYS A 64 -12.87 -6.06 -17.12
C LYS A 64 -13.20 -6.70 -15.76
N ASP A 65 -12.60 -7.85 -15.50
CA ASP A 65 -12.69 -8.51 -14.20
C ASP A 65 -11.99 -7.71 -13.10
N ASP A 66 -12.35 -7.99 -11.85
CA ASP A 66 -11.85 -7.27 -10.66
C ASP A 66 -10.34 -7.26 -10.53
N VAL A 67 -9.67 -8.38 -10.88
CA VAL A 67 -8.20 -8.46 -10.81
C VAL A 67 -7.57 -7.50 -11.81
N THR A 68 -8.10 -7.46 -13.03
CA THR A 68 -7.64 -6.52 -14.07
C THR A 68 -7.90 -5.08 -13.68
N LYS A 69 -9.07 -4.77 -13.09
CA LYS A 69 -9.37 -3.44 -12.54
C LYS A 69 -8.37 -3.03 -11.47
N MET A 70 -8.09 -3.91 -10.50
CA MET A 70 -7.10 -3.65 -9.44
C MET A 70 -5.70 -3.42 -10.00
N GLN A 71 -5.27 -4.26 -10.95
CA GLN A 71 -3.96 -4.10 -11.60
C GLN A 71 -3.86 -2.78 -12.36
N TYR A 72 -4.92 -2.36 -13.02
CA TYR A 72 -4.94 -1.10 -13.75
C TYR A 72 -4.79 0.11 -12.81
N ILE A 73 -5.47 0.09 -11.66
CA ILE A 73 -5.32 1.12 -10.63
C ILE A 73 -3.89 1.11 -10.07
N ASP A 74 -3.34 -0.05 -9.70
CA ASP A 74 -1.99 -0.14 -9.15
C ASP A 74 -0.91 0.34 -10.16
N ILE A 75 -1.06 0.03 -11.44
CA ILE A 75 -0.13 0.48 -12.48
C ILE A 75 -0.14 2.01 -12.60
N ASN A 76 -1.32 2.64 -12.57
CA ASN A 76 -1.43 4.08 -12.80
C ASN A 76 -1.12 4.93 -11.56
N PHE A 77 -1.26 4.38 -10.34
CA PHE A 77 -1.04 5.12 -9.10
C PHE A 77 0.16 4.60 -8.32
N TRP A 78 0.09 3.35 -7.84
CA TRP A 78 1.09 2.78 -6.95
C TRP A 78 2.44 2.56 -7.65
N LEU A 79 2.43 1.97 -8.84
CA LEU A 79 3.65 1.65 -9.56
C LEU A 79 4.41 2.93 -9.95
N ILE A 80 3.72 3.89 -10.55
CA ILE A 80 4.33 5.14 -11.02
C ILE A 80 4.63 6.08 -9.85
N GLY A 81 3.65 6.31 -8.97
CA GLY A 81 3.71 7.33 -7.92
C GLY A 81 4.56 6.97 -6.71
N ASP A 82 4.78 5.66 -6.44
CA ASP A 82 5.60 5.23 -5.31
C ASP A 82 6.79 4.36 -5.76
N ILE A 83 6.53 3.23 -6.40
CA ILE A 83 7.57 2.22 -6.62
C ILE A 83 8.65 2.73 -7.58
N LEU A 84 8.27 3.19 -8.77
CA LEU A 84 9.24 3.65 -9.77
C LEU A 84 9.86 4.98 -9.38
N LEU A 85 9.07 5.91 -8.87
CA LEU A 85 9.56 7.21 -8.42
C LEU A 85 10.60 7.07 -7.31
N LYS A 86 10.33 6.21 -6.33
CA LYS A 86 11.26 5.91 -5.24
C LYS A 86 12.51 5.18 -5.74
N ALA A 87 12.34 4.16 -6.56
CA ALA A 87 13.46 3.40 -7.12
C ALA A 87 14.40 4.31 -7.90
N ASP A 88 13.87 5.16 -8.78
CA ASP A 88 14.64 6.10 -9.57
C ASP A 88 15.37 7.13 -8.68
N LYS A 89 14.64 7.84 -7.81
CA LYS A 89 15.25 8.87 -6.96
C LYS A 89 16.34 8.33 -6.03
N MET A 90 16.11 7.16 -5.42
CA MET A 90 17.08 6.58 -4.49
C MET A 90 18.31 6.04 -5.21
N SER A 91 18.16 5.40 -6.35
CA SER A 91 19.29 4.89 -7.13
C SER A 91 20.08 6.01 -7.77
N MET A 92 19.42 7.01 -8.36
CA MET A 92 20.08 8.15 -8.99
C MET A 92 20.80 9.05 -7.99
N ALA A 93 20.33 9.13 -6.73
CA ALA A 93 21.05 9.82 -5.66
C ALA A 93 22.45 9.20 -5.38
N HIS A 94 22.67 7.94 -5.80
CA HIS A 94 23.91 7.22 -5.70
C HIS A 94 24.55 6.90 -7.07
N SER A 95 24.12 7.61 -8.14
CA SER A 95 24.60 7.42 -9.52
C SER A 95 24.47 5.97 -10.01
N LEU A 96 23.46 5.25 -9.55
CA LEU A 96 23.15 3.88 -9.92
C LEU A 96 21.94 3.84 -10.86
N GLU A 97 22.16 3.36 -12.08
CA GLU A 97 21.05 3.15 -13.03
C GLU A 97 20.38 1.81 -12.80
N VAL A 98 19.10 1.83 -12.48
CA VAL A 98 18.27 0.64 -12.27
C VAL A 98 17.44 0.32 -13.50
N ARG A 99 17.57 -0.90 -14.01
CA ARG A 99 16.73 -1.42 -15.09
C ARG A 99 15.63 -2.31 -14.54
N VAL A 100 14.43 -2.23 -15.12
CA VAL A 100 13.23 -2.94 -14.69
C VAL A 100 12.68 -3.84 -15.81
N PRO A 101 13.30 -4.98 -16.10
CA PRO A 101 13.02 -5.81 -17.28
C PRO A 101 11.58 -6.27 -17.38
N PHE A 102 10.86 -6.43 -16.26
CA PHE A 102 9.45 -6.82 -16.27
C PHE A 102 8.50 -5.69 -16.66
N LEU A 103 8.98 -4.47 -16.79
CA LEU A 103 8.25 -3.32 -17.34
C LEU A 103 8.61 -3.02 -18.78
N ASP A 104 9.44 -3.85 -19.38
CA ASP A 104 9.69 -3.80 -20.81
C ASP A 104 8.38 -3.89 -21.59
N LYS A 105 8.28 -3.10 -22.67
CA LYS A 105 7.06 -3.00 -23.48
C LYS A 105 6.60 -4.34 -24.04
N GLU A 106 7.52 -5.17 -24.51
CA GLU A 106 7.18 -6.47 -25.09
C GLU A 106 6.72 -7.45 -24.01
N VAL A 107 7.40 -7.46 -22.85
CA VAL A 107 6.95 -8.25 -21.69
C VAL A 107 5.56 -7.82 -21.23
N PHE A 108 5.31 -6.50 -21.17
CA PHE A 108 4.00 -5.99 -20.78
C PHE A 108 2.92 -6.32 -21.81
N ASN A 109 3.23 -6.25 -23.10
CA ASN A 109 2.30 -6.65 -24.17
C ASN A 109 1.84 -8.09 -24.04
N VAL A 110 2.74 -9.00 -23.68
CA VAL A 110 2.37 -10.41 -23.39
C VAL A 110 1.56 -10.49 -22.10
N ALA A 111 2.03 -9.85 -21.02
CA ALA A 111 1.40 -9.94 -19.71
C ALA A 111 -0.05 -9.43 -19.71
N ARG A 112 -0.35 -8.36 -20.45
CA ARG A 112 -1.72 -7.78 -20.52
C ARG A 112 -2.72 -8.70 -21.24
N THR A 113 -2.27 -9.60 -22.11
CA THR A 113 -3.13 -10.53 -22.84
C THR A 113 -3.47 -11.78 -22.03
N LEU A 114 -2.76 -12.04 -20.93
CA LEU A 114 -3.00 -13.24 -20.13
C LEU A 114 -4.37 -13.15 -19.42
N PRO A 115 -5.22 -14.18 -19.57
CA PRO A 115 -6.43 -14.32 -18.76
C PRO A 115 -6.11 -14.37 -17.26
N THR A 116 -7.02 -13.89 -16.42
CA THR A 116 -6.85 -13.80 -14.96
C THR A 116 -6.46 -15.13 -14.32
N LYS A 117 -6.99 -16.25 -14.78
CA LYS A 117 -6.63 -17.60 -14.29
C LYS A 117 -5.15 -17.95 -14.41
N TYR A 118 -4.43 -17.31 -15.35
CA TYR A 118 -2.98 -17.48 -15.51
C TYR A 118 -2.17 -16.43 -14.74
N LYS A 119 -2.80 -15.34 -14.31
CA LYS A 119 -2.17 -14.34 -13.45
C LYS A 119 -2.22 -14.77 -11.99
N VAL A 120 -3.40 -15.18 -11.55
CA VAL A 120 -3.72 -15.53 -10.15
C VAL A 120 -4.66 -16.72 -10.10
N ASN A 121 -4.44 -17.66 -9.21
CA ASN A 121 -5.36 -18.75 -8.88
C ASN A 121 -5.44 -18.93 -7.35
N LYS A 122 -6.21 -19.93 -6.89
CA LYS A 122 -6.42 -20.21 -5.46
C LYS A 122 -5.13 -20.46 -4.68
N SER A 123 -4.09 -20.98 -5.34
CA SER A 123 -2.84 -21.41 -4.69
C SER A 123 -1.68 -20.44 -4.93
N ASN A 124 -1.68 -19.73 -6.06
CA ASN A 124 -0.54 -18.96 -6.50
C ASN A 124 -0.93 -17.58 -7.05
N THR A 125 -0.15 -16.59 -6.67
CA THR A 125 -0.02 -15.33 -7.41
C THR A 125 1.13 -15.44 -8.41
N LYS A 126 1.09 -14.71 -9.53
CA LYS A 126 2.10 -14.77 -10.60
C LYS A 126 2.22 -16.16 -11.25
N TYR A 127 1.10 -16.86 -11.40
CA TYR A 127 1.09 -18.27 -11.82
C TYR A 127 1.84 -18.52 -13.13
N ALA A 128 1.53 -17.78 -14.21
CA ALA A 128 2.21 -17.95 -15.51
C ALA A 128 3.73 -17.70 -15.41
N MET A 129 4.15 -16.65 -14.68
CA MET A 129 5.56 -16.34 -14.49
C MET A 129 6.29 -17.48 -13.75
N ARG A 130 5.69 -18.03 -12.70
CA ARG A 130 6.27 -19.17 -11.95
C ARG A 130 6.39 -20.40 -12.85
N LYS A 131 5.35 -20.68 -13.62
CA LYS A 131 5.36 -21.80 -14.56
C LYS A 131 6.44 -21.68 -15.64
N ALA A 132 6.64 -20.47 -16.15
CA ALA A 132 7.74 -20.21 -17.08
C ALA A 132 9.10 -20.33 -16.39
N ALA A 133 9.24 -19.81 -15.17
CA ALA A 133 10.48 -19.87 -14.40
C ALA A 133 10.93 -21.30 -14.10
N ASN A 134 10.01 -22.25 -13.87
CA ASN A 134 10.33 -23.65 -13.62
C ASN A 134 11.06 -24.33 -14.79
N GLN A 135 11.01 -23.76 -16.00
CA GLN A 135 11.75 -24.27 -17.14
C GLN A 135 13.24 -23.89 -17.14
N TYR A 136 13.60 -22.86 -16.39
CA TYR A 136 14.93 -22.26 -16.41
C TYR A 136 15.60 -22.16 -15.05
N LEU A 137 14.83 -22.24 -13.96
CA LEU A 137 15.31 -22.07 -12.60
C LEU A 137 14.99 -23.29 -11.74
N PRO A 138 15.83 -23.62 -10.75
CA PRO A 138 15.53 -24.64 -9.77
C PRO A 138 14.18 -24.39 -9.07
N ASP A 139 13.45 -25.46 -8.75
CA ASP A 139 12.12 -25.38 -8.12
C ASP A 139 12.12 -24.52 -6.84
N MET A 140 13.15 -24.64 -6.01
CA MET A 140 13.29 -23.84 -4.79
C MET A 140 13.27 -22.32 -5.05
N VAL A 141 13.66 -21.88 -6.24
CA VAL A 141 13.64 -20.47 -6.65
C VAL A 141 12.31 -20.10 -7.29
N ALA A 142 11.85 -20.91 -8.25
CA ALA A 142 10.63 -20.66 -8.99
C ALA A 142 9.37 -20.71 -8.09
N GLU A 143 9.35 -21.64 -7.11
CA GLU A 143 8.24 -21.83 -6.17
C GLU A 143 8.41 -21.05 -4.86
N LYS A 144 9.48 -20.25 -4.72
CA LYS A 144 9.73 -19.48 -3.51
C LYS A 144 8.54 -18.57 -3.17
N LYS A 145 8.08 -18.65 -1.92
CA LYS A 145 7.06 -17.73 -1.41
C LYS A 145 7.57 -16.30 -1.48
N LYS A 146 6.68 -15.39 -1.90
CA LYS A 146 7.01 -13.96 -1.92
C LYS A 146 7.33 -13.50 -0.49
N LEU A 147 8.55 -13.04 -0.28
CA LEU A 147 8.97 -12.32 0.91
C LEU A 147 8.95 -10.83 0.56
N GLY A 148 8.28 -10.02 1.38
CA GLY A 148 8.39 -8.57 1.29
C GLY A 148 9.75 -8.11 1.84
N PHE A 149 10.05 -6.82 1.68
CA PHE A 149 11.15 -6.15 2.39
C PHE A 149 10.55 -5.37 3.57
N PRO A 150 10.21 -6.04 4.68
CA PRO A 150 9.60 -5.35 5.82
C PRO A 150 10.66 -4.49 6.49
N VAL A 151 10.51 -3.18 6.37
CA VAL A 151 11.24 -2.25 7.24
C VAL A 151 10.59 -2.34 8.62
N PRO A 152 11.35 -2.56 9.71
CA PRO A 152 10.80 -2.78 11.04
C PRO A 152 10.32 -1.50 11.73
N ILE A 153 9.66 -0.60 10.99
CA ILE A 153 9.12 0.68 11.49
C ILE A 153 8.25 0.46 12.73
N ARG A 154 7.44 -0.60 12.72
CA ARG A 154 6.58 -0.95 13.86
C ARG A 154 7.37 -1.18 15.14
N ILE A 155 8.58 -1.72 15.05
CA ILE A 155 9.47 -1.97 16.19
C ILE A 155 10.20 -0.67 16.55
N TRP A 156 10.77 0.00 15.57
CA TRP A 156 11.54 1.23 15.78
C TRP A 156 10.72 2.33 16.46
N LEU A 157 9.46 2.49 16.11
CA LEU A 157 8.58 3.50 16.71
C LEU A 157 8.27 3.28 18.21
N LYS A 158 8.61 2.10 18.76
CA LYS A 158 8.53 1.81 20.20
C LYS A 158 9.81 2.16 20.94
N ASP A 159 10.92 2.28 20.21
CA ASP A 159 12.20 2.71 20.76
C ASP A 159 12.14 4.20 21.14
N GLU A 160 12.73 4.53 22.29
CA GLU A 160 12.70 5.88 22.87
C GLU A 160 13.27 6.95 21.94
N LYS A 161 14.35 6.61 21.23
CA LYS A 161 15.02 7.50 20.29
C LYS A 161 14.10 7.93 19.15
N TYR A 162 13.46 6.95 18.49
CA TYR A 162 12.57 7.23 17.35
C TYR A 162 11.25 7.84 17.79
N TYR A 163 10.72 7.39 18.92
CA TYR A 163 9.53 7.97 19.52
C TYR A 163 9.74 9.49 19.79
N ASN A 164 10.82 9.85 20.48
CA ASN A 164 11.09 11.26 20.81
C ASN A 164 11.36 12.12 19.57
N MET A 165 12.04 11.55 18.57
CA MET A 165 12.27 12.20 17.28
C MET A 165 10.96 12.55 16.58
N ILE A 166 10.04 11.60 16.50
CA ILE A 166 8.75 11.80 15.83
C ILE A 166 7.83 12.68 16.68
N LYS A 167 7.82 12.51 17.99
CA LYS A 167 7.05 13.39 18.89
C LYS A 167 7.45 14.85 18.72
N LYS A 168 8.76 15.14 18.66
CA LYS A 168 9.27 16.48 18.38
C LYS A 168 8.78 17.02 17.04
N ALA A 169 8.76 16.19 15.99
CA ALA A 169 8.24 16.58 14.68
C ALA A 169 6.73 16.86 14.73
N PHE A 170 5.96 15.99 15.38
CA PHE A 170 4.50 16.12 15.49
C PHE A 170 4.05 17.31 16.34
N THR A 171 4.87 17.76 17.29
CA THR A 171 4.60 18.92 18.14
C THR A 171 5.26 20.21 17.63
N SER A 172 5.89 20.17 16.44
CA SER A 172 6.52 21.35 15.85
C SER A 172 5.48 22.39 15.40
N GLU A 173 5.92 23.64 15.26
CA GLU A 173 5.11 24.73 14.72
C GLU A 173 4.62 24.40 13.30
N ALA A 174 5.48 23.79 12.47
CA ALA A 174 5.14 23.36 11.12
C ALA A 174 4.01 22.32 11.11
N ALA A 175 4.07 21.31 11.97
CA ALA A 175 3.01 20.33 12.11
C ALA A 175 1.71 20.95 12.63
N ASN A 176 1.81 21.84 13.63
CA ASN A 176 0.65 22.51 14.23
C ASN A 176 -0.10 23.42 13.23
N LYS A 177 0.57 23.88 12.18
CA LYS A 177 -0.09 24.66 11.12
C LYS A 177 -1.14 23.85 10.34
N TYR A 178 -0.92 22.57 10.15
CA TYR A 178 -1.75 21.72 9.28
C TYR A 178 -2.52 20.64 10.03
N PHE A 179 -1.99 20.19 11.18
CA PHE A 179 -2.49 19.03 11.89
C PHE A 179 -2.97 19.36 13.30
N ASN A 180 -3.90 18.56 13.79
CA ASN A 180 -4.22 18.46 15.20
C ASN A 180 -3.12 17.61 15.88
N THR A 181 -2.17 18.28 16.49
CA THR A 181 -0.96 17.67 17.06
C THR A 181 -1.28 16.71 18.19
N ASP A 182 -2.33 16.94 18.97
CA ASP A 182 -2.75 16.06 20.06
C ASP A 182 -3.21 14.69 19.52
N GLU A 183 -3.97 14.68 18.41
CA GLU A 183 -4.37 13.42 17.77
C GLU A 183 -3.16 12.70 17.15
N LEU A 184 -2.18 13.39 16.61
CA LEU A 184 -0.94 12.77 16.11
C LEU A 184 -0.12 12.14 17.22
N VAL A 185 0.05 12.85 18.33
CA VAL A 185 0.76 12.34 19.52
C VAL A 185 0.02 11.13 20.09
N LYS A 186 -1.32 11.17 20.14
CA LYS A 186 -2.13 10.04 20.58
C LYS A 186 -1.89 8.77 19.74
N TYR A 187 -1.83 8.87 18.39
CA TYR A 187 -1.46 7.73 17.55
C TYR A 187 -0.07 7.18 17.92
N LEU A 188 0.87 8.04 18.21
CA LEU A 188 2.24 7.67 18.58
C LEU A 188 2.27 6.98 19.95
N ASP A 189 1.57 7.53 20.96
CA ASP A 189 1.49 6.98 22.31
C ASP A 189 0.81 5.59 22.32
N GLU A 190 -0.35 5.48 21.66
CA GLU A 190 -1.06 4.19 21.52
C GLU A 190 -0.18 3.11 20.86
N HIS A 191 0.63 3.50 19.89
CA HIS A 191 1.55 2.58 19.22
C HIS A 191 2.69 2.15 20.14
N LYS A 192 3.30 3.09 20.86
CA LYS A 192 4.40 2.83 21.82
C LYS A 192 3.94 1.90 22.94
N GLU A 193 2.75 2.15 23.49
CA GLU A 193 2.15 1.36 24.54
C GLU A 193 1.63 -0.03 24.06
N GLY A 194 1.61 -0.26 22.74
CA GLY A 194 1.11 -1.50 22.16
C GLY A 194 -0.42 -1.63 22.12
N LYS A 195 -1.16 -0.55 22.37
CA LYS A 195 -2.62 -0.51 22.31
C LYS A 195 -3.16 -0.67 20.89
N ALA A 196 -2.43 -0.12 19.90
CA ALA A 196 -2.76 -0.21 18.48
C ALA A 196 -1.50 -0.20 17.60
N ASP A 197 -1.56 -0.87 16.44
CA ASP A 197 -0.51 -0.72 15.42
C ASP A 197 -0.81 0.47 14.50
N ASN A 198 -0.30 1.64 14.88
CA ASN A 198 -0.41 2.87 14.13
C ASN A 198 0.83 3.18 13.27
N SER A 199 1.78 2.24 13.16
CA SER A 199 3.09 2.47 12.53
C SER A 199 3.01 3.09 11.13
N ARG A 200 2.13 2.58 10.27
CA ARG A 200 1.95 3.10 8.91
C ARG A 200 1.35 4.51 8.89
N LYS A 201 0.40 4.79 9.78
CA LYS A 201 -0.23 6.11 9.91
C LYS A 201 0.78 7.15 10.38
N ILE A 202 1.53 6.81 11.43
CA ILE A 202 2.60 7.65 11.97
C ILE A 202 3.63 7.96 10.89
N TRP A 203 4.09 6.94 10.18
CA TRP A 203 5.07 7.09 9.11
C TRP A 203 4.56 7.97 7.96
N THR A 204 3.30 7.79 7.55
CA THR A 204 2.69 8.59 6.47
C THR A 204 2.62 10.09 6.79
N VAL A 205 2.40 10.44 8.05
CA VAL A 205 2.34 11.86 8.47
C VAL A 205 3.73 12.43 8.71
N TYR A 206 4.67 11.60 9.18
CA TYR A 206 6.04 12.02 9.49
C TYR A 206 6.85 12.35 8.22
N MET A 207 6.67 11.59 7.12
CA MET A 207 7.35 11.78 5.83
C MET A 207 6.74 12.89 5.00
#